data_5e75d49ffd5d85a3345309b42ce7af4a
#
_entry.id   5e75d49ffd5d85a3345309b42ce7af4a
#
_cell.length_a   1.000
_cell.length_b   1.000
_cell.length_c   1.000
_cell.angle_alpha   90.00
_cell.angle_beta   90.00
_cell.angle_gamma   90.00
#
_symmetry.space_group_name_H-M   'P 1'
#
loop_
_entity.id
_entity.type
_entity.pdbx_description
1 polymer ?
#
loop_
_entity_poly.entity_id
_entity_poly.type
_entity_poly.pdbx_seq_one_letter_code
_entity_poly.pdbx_strand_id
1 'polypeptide(L)' 'MSEITKHALEDSLKVLLLRKPFNKITMGGLIKECGINRMTFYYHFTDMPHLLSWFILDEIHQLLLDTNIYPEGFIRLLLR' A
#
# COMPACT_ATOMS: atom_id res chain seq x y z
N MET A 1 -13.00 -9.58 2.13
CA MET A 1 -13.53 -8.46 1.32
C MET A 1 -12.65 -7.24 1.43
N SER A 2 -12.43 -6.74 2.66
CA SER A 2 -11.59 -5.56 2.85
C SER A 2 -10.16 -5.72 2.34
N GLU A 3 -9.61 -6.93 2.43
CA GLU A 3 -8.24 -7.18 1.98
C GLU A 3 -8.12 -7.05 0.46
N ILE A 4 -9.14 -7.44 -0.28
CA ILE A 4 -9.13 -7.32 -1.74
C ILE A 4 -9.09 -5.85 -2.13
N THR A 5 -9.88 -5.00 -1.46
CA THR A 5 -9.90 -3.57 -1.74
C THR A 5 -8.58 -2.90 -1.35
N LYS A 6 -7.99 -3.30 -0.23
CA LYS A 6 -6.70 -2.76 0.20
C LYS A 6 -5.61 -3.08 -0.81
N HIS A 7 -5.59 -4.32 -1.31
CA HIS A 7 -4.59 -4.70 -2.32
C HIS A 7 -4.83 -4.00 -3.65
N ALA A 8 -6.09 -3.79 -4.02
CA ALA A 8 -6.40 -3.03 -5.23
C ALA A 8 -5.91 -1.59 -5.13
N LEU A 9 -6.06 -0.97 -3.96
CA LEU A 9 -5.53 0.38 -3.71
C LEU A 9 -4.00 0.39 -3.77
N GLU A 10 -3.37 -0.62 -3.21
CA GLU A 10 -1.92 -0.75 -3.27
C GLU A 10 -1.42 -0.86 -4.70
N ASP A 11 -2.06 -1.72 -5.50
CA ASP A 11 -1.68 -1.91 -6.89
C ASP A 11 -1.87 -0.63 -7.70
N SER A 12 -2.96 0.09 -7.45
CA SER A 12 -3.21 1.38 -8.12
C SER A 12 -2.17 2.41 -7.73
N LEU A 13 -1.77 2.43 -6.47
CA LEU A 13 -0.71 3.34 -6.01
C LEU A 13 0.62 3.01 -6.70
N LYS A 14 0.95 1.72 -6.82
CA LYS A 14 2.16 1.30 -7.55
C LYS A 14 2.17 1.82 -8.98
N VAL A 15 1.05 1.67 -9.68
CA VAL A 15 0.94 2.14 -11.07
C VAL A 15 1.19 3.64 -11.14
N LEU A 16 0.59 4.40 -10.23
CA LEU A 16 0.76 5.86 -10.24
C LEU A 16 2.17 6.28 -9.86
N LEU A 17 2.80 5.55 -8.94
CA LEU A 17 4.18 5.85 -8.54
C LEU A 17 5.19 5.63 -9.66
N LEU A 18 4.86 4.80 -10.64
CA LEU A 18 5.70 4.63 -11.82
C LEU A 18 5.69 5.86 -12.71
N ARG A 19 4.68 6.72 -12.57
CA ARG A 19 4.51 7.90 -13.42
C ARG A 19 4.90 9.19 -12.74
N LYS A 20 4.74 9.29 -11.42
CA LYS A 20 5.01 10.54 -10.72
C LYS A 20 5.25 10.27 -9.22
N PRO A 21 5.92 11.20 -8.53
CA PRO A 21 6.19 11.04 -7.10
C PRO A 21 4.90 11.13 -6.28
N PHE A 22 4.96 10.58 -5.08
CA PHE A 22 3.79 10.50 -4.21
C PHE A 22 3.13 11.85 -3.96
N ASN A 23 3.93 12.91 -3.77
CA ASN A 23 3.37 14.23 -3.47
C ASN A 23 2.60 14.84 -4.65
N LYS A 24 2.66 14.23 -5.82
CA LYS A 24 1.89 14.64 -6.99
C LYS A 24 0.68 13.74 -7.23
N ILE A 25 0.55 12.67 -6.48
CA ILE A 25 -0.57 11.76 -6.61
C ILE A 25 -1.72 12.25 -5.73
N THR A 26 -2.87 12.48 -6.34
CA THR A 26 -4.05 12.95 -5.61
C THR A 26 -4.95 11.76 -5.26
N MET A 27 -5.78 11.95 -4.24
CA MET A 27 -6.77 10.94 -3.91
C MET A 27 -7.73 10.73 -5.08
N GLY A 28 -8.12 11.82 -5.75
CA GLY A 28 -8.98 11.71 -6.93
C GLY A 28 -8.38 10.84 -8.01
N GLY A 29 -7.09 11.03 -8.29
CA GLY A 29 -6.39 10.21 -9.27
C GLY A 29 -6.29 8.76 -8.84
N LEU A 30 -6.03 8.52 -7.55
CA LEU A 30 -5.91 7.16 -7.03
C LEU A 30 -7.22 6.39 -7.09
N ILE A 31 -8.31 6.98 -6.61
CA ILE A 31 -9.59 6.29 -6.60
C ILE A 31 -10.11 6.06 -8.02
N LYS A 32 -9.80 6.97 -8.95
CA LYS A 32 -10.15 6.79 -10.35
C LYS A 32 -9.37 5.61 -10.95
N GLU A 33 -8.08 5.53 -10.67
CA GLU A 33 -7.25 4.41 -11.12
C GLU A 33 -7.73 3.09 -10.56
N CYS A 34 -8.12 3.09 -9.28
CA CYS A 34 -8.59 1.89 -8.59
C CYS A 34 -10.02 1.49 -8.96
N GLY A 35 -10.82 2.45 -9.44
CA GLY A 35 -12.21 2.19 -9.78
C GLY A 35 -13.16 2.17 -8.58
N ILE A 36 -12.81 2.90 -7.52
CA ILE A 36 -13.64 3.01 -6.32
C ILE A 36 -14.03 4.47 -6.09
N ASN A 37 -14.93 4.70 -5.13
CA ASN A 37 -15.29 6.04 -4.73
C ASN A 37 -14.57 6.44 -3.43
N ARG A 38 -14.70 7.73 -3.04
CA ARG A 38 -14.03 8.25 -1.85
C ARG A 38 -14.49 7.56 -0.58
N MET A 39 -15.76 7.23 -0.49
CA MET A 39 -16.29 6.56 0.70
C MET A 39 -15.61 5.21 0.91
N THR A 40 -15.39 4.46 -0.15
CA THR A 40 -14.69 3.18 -0.08
C THR A 40 -13.26 3.37 0.40
N PHE A 41 -12.58 4.41 -0.10
CA PHE A 41 -11.23 4.72 0.37
C PHE A 41 -11.23 4.97 1.88
N TYR A 42 -12.11 5.88 2.35
CA TYR A 42 -12.14 6.25 3.77
C TYR A 42 -12.61 5.11 4.67
N TYR A 43 -13.22 4.10 4.12
CA TYR A 43 -13.55 2.90 4.89
C TYR A 43 -12.27 2.17 5.35
N HIS A 44 -11.20 2.25 4.58
CA HIS A 44 -9.97 1.52 4.84
C HIS A 44 -8.84 2.40 5.37
N PHE A 45 -8.75 3.63 4.94
CA PHE A 45 -7.63 4.52 5.27
C PHE A 45 -8.16 5.91 5.62
N THR A 46 -7.49 6.57 6.57
CA THR A 46 -7.90 7.91 6.99
C THR A 46 -7.48 8.98 5.99
N ASP A 47 -6.35 8.78 5.32
CA ASP A 47 -5.82 9.74 4.36
C ASP A 47 -4.76 9.06 3.49
N MET A 48 -4.19 9.83 2.57
CA MET A 48 -3.17 9.30 1.67
C MET A 48 -1.89 8.87 2.40
N PRO A 49 -1.37 9.63 3.38
CA PRO A 49 -0.21 9.15 4.14
C PRO A 49 -0.45 7.84 4.89
N HIS A 50 -1.66 7.61 5.38
CA HIS A 50 -1.99 6.34 6.03
C HIS A 50 -1.86 5.17 5.04
N LEU A 51 -2.40 5.35 3.84
CA LEU A 51 -2.25 4.36 2.78
C LEU A 51 -0.78 4.13 2.44
N LEU A 52 -0.01 5.20 2.31
CA LEU A 52 1.41 5.09 1.98
C LEU A 52 2.17 4.31 3.05
N SER A 53 1.88 4.57 4.32
CA SER A 53 2.51 3.84 5.42
C SER A 53 2.22 2.35 5.33
N TRP A 54 0.96 2.00 5.10
CA TRP A 54 0.57 0.60 4.98
C TRP A 54 1.25 -0.05 3.76
N PHE A 55 1.29 0.68 2.65
CA PHE A 55 1.91 0.21 1.41
C PHE A 55 3.40 -0.08 1.63
N ILE A 56 4.12 0.84 2.26
CA ILE A 56 5.55 0.67 2.50
C ILE A 56 5.82 -0.53 3.40
N LEU A 57 5.05 -0.66 4.48
CA LEU A 57 5.21 -1.77 5.40
C LEU A 57 4.92 -3.11 4.72
N ASP A 58 3.90 -3.15 3.88
CA ASP A 58 3.56 -4.36 3.17
C ASP A 58 4.64 -4.75 2.15
N GLU A 59 5.18 -3.76 1.44
CA GLU A 59 6.25 -4.01 0.47
C GLU A 59 7.51 -4.51 1.14
N ILE A 60 7.88 -3.92 2.27
CA ILE A 60 9.06 -4.37 3.02
C ILE A 60 8.84 -5.79 3.54
N HIS A 61 7.66 -6.07 4.06
CA HIS A 61 7.31 -7.40 4.54
C HIS A 61 7.45 -8.44 3.44
N GLN A 62 6.90 -8.17 2.27
CA GLN A 62 6.98 -9.06 1.13
C GLN A 62 8.43 -9.28 0.68
N LEU A 63 9.20 -8.21 0.64
CA LEU A 63 10.59 -8.30 0.24
C LEU A 63 11.40 -9.19 1.19
N LEU A 64 11.22 -9.02 2.50
CA LEU A 64 11.93 -9.81 3.48
C LEU A 64 11.56 -11.29 3.42
N LEU A 65 10.29 -11.58 3.15
CA LEU A 65 9.82 -12.95 3.04
C LEU A 65 10.31 -13.60 1.74
N ASP A 66 10.25 -12.87 0.64
CA ASP A 66 10.58 -13.39 -0.68
C ASP A 66 12.06 -13.65 -0.86
N THR A 67 12.89 -12.76 -0.34
CA THR A 67 14.35 -12.88 -0.53
C THR A 67 14.99 -13.93 0.36
N ASN A 68 14.34 -14.23 1.48
CA ASN A 68 14.88 -15.20 2.44
C ASN A 68 16.31 -14.87 2.86
N ILE A 69 16.65 -13.58 2.89
CA ILE A 69 17.99 -13.09 3.22
C ILE A 69 18.26 -13.12 4.72
N TYR A 70 17.23 -12.88 5.53
CA TYR A 70 17.37 -12.72 6.96
C TYR A 70 16.89 -13.95 7.72
N PRO A 71 17.50 -14.22 8.89
CA PRO A 71 16.99 -15.29 9.75
C PRO A 71 15.54 -15.02 10.15
N GLU A 72 14.82 -16.12 10.39
CA GLU A 72 13.42 -16.03 10.79
C GLU A 72 13.22 -15.15 12.02
N GLY A 73 14.12 -15.23 13.00
CA GLY A 73 14.04 -14.43 14.19
C GLY A 73 14.14 -12.94 13.93
N PHE A 74 14.95 -12.57 12.93
CA PHE A 74 15.09 -11.17 12.54
C PHE A 74 13.78 -10.62 11.98
N ILE A 75 13.14 -11.39 11.12
CA ILE A 75 11.85 -10.98 10.54
C ILE A 75 10.79 -10.83 11.63
N ARG A 76 10.74 -11.78 12.56
CA ARG A 76 9.82 -11.71 13.69
C ARG A 76 10.03 -10.45 14.52
N LEU A 77 11.28 -10.09 14.74
CA LEU A 77 11.60 -8.90 15.51
C LEU A 77 11.09 -7.64 14.84
N LEU A 78 11.25 -7.56 13.52
CA LEU A 78 10.79 -6.40 12.75
C LEU A 78 9.27 -6.28 12.70
N LEU A 79 8.57 -7.39 12.72
CA LEU A 79 7.12 -7.42 12.53
C LEU A 79 6.34 -7.47 13.84
N ARG A 80 7.00 -7.31 14.96
CA ARG A 80 6.35 -7.30 16.27
C ARG A 80 5.45 -6.11 16.48
#